data_c492a25ae2bb714d55d44f899fa01c3a
#
_entry.id   c492a25ae2bb714d55d44f899fa01c3a
#
_cell.length_a   1.000
_cell.length_b   1.000
_cell.length_c   1.000
_cell.angle_alpha   90.00
_cell.angle_beta   90.00
_cell.angle_gamma   90.00
#
_symmetry.space_group_name_H-M   'P 1'
#
loop_
_entity.id
_entity.type
_entity.pdbx_description
1 polymer ?
#
loop_
_entity_poly.entity_id
_entity_poly.type
_entity_poly.pdbx_seq_one_letter_code
_entity_poly.pdbx_strand_id
1 'polypeptide(L)'
;KAKVLKHLREIRAYLDAHKQTPAGPVIKALNPLIRGWAQYYRHVSAKAVLAKVGHTQWHMLWRWAKRRHPKKSCAWVKARYYRDKGYWAFSAGKAEVVKPESIPLTRFTKVTGKNSPYDPALRQYWHERKQRQVARETYAKQRLMLHQRQGYRCALCRIPFGPGERIEMDHIIPTRHGGTDDLDNTRLVHPWCHRQRHQKDGRQWPRA
;
A
#
# COMPACT_ATOMS: atom_id res chain seq x y z
N LYS A 1 7.54 -19.63 13.16
CA LYS A 1 6.71 -20.67 12.47
C LYS A 1 5.25 -20.65 12.96
N ALA A 2 4.96 -20.66 14.27
CA ALA A 2 3.58 -20.75 14.83
C ALA A 2 2.62 -19.67 14.31
N LYS A 3 3.05 -18.39 14.29
CA LYS A 3 2.22 -17.25 13.81
C LYS A 3 1.86 -17.32 12.33
N VAL A 4 2.76 -17.84 11.48
CA VAL A 4 2.49 -18.10 10.06
C VAL A 4 1.43 -19.17 9.92
N LEU A 5 1.58 -20.29 10.65
CA LEU A 5 0.61 -21.38 10.62
C LEU A 5 -0.77 -20.95 11.14
N LYS A 6 -0.82 -20.11 12.18
CA LYS A 6 -2.07 -19.54 12.68
C LYS A 6 -2.79 -18.76 11.58
N HIS A 7 -2.11 -17.83 10.94
CA HIS A 7 -2.68 -17.03 9.84
C HIS A 7 -3.19 -17.90 8.68
N LEU A 8 -2.41 -18.90 8.25
CA LEU A 8 -2.85 -19.83 7.21
C LEU A 8 -4.05 -20.69 7.62
N ARG A 9 -4.14 -21.07 8.91
CA ARG A 9 -5.34 -21.77 9.44
C ARG A 9 -6.57 -20.87 9.43
N GLU A 10 -6.45 -19.60 9.77
CA GLU A 10 -7.54 -18.63 9.72
C GLU A 10 -8.08 -18.45 8.30
N ILE A 11 -7.19 -18.31 7.29
CA ILE A 11 -7.58 -18.26 5.88
C ILE A 11 -8.30 -19.55 5.48
N ARG A 12 -7.75 -20.71 5.85
CA ARG A 12 -8.35 -22.02 5.53
C ARG A 12 -9.73 -22.16 6.16
N ALA A 13 -9.87 -21.87 7.45
CA ALA A 13 -11.13 -21.93 8.17
C ALA A 13 -12.20 -21.04 7.53
N TYR A 14 -11.81 -19.82 7.13
CA TYR A 14 -12.71 -18.93 6.42
C TYR A 14 -13.16 -19.52 5.07
N LEU A 15 -12.24 -20.05 4.26
CA LEU A 15 -12.57 -20.66 2.98
C LEU A 15 -13.43 -21.92 3.12
N ASP A 16 -13.21 -22.70 4.17
CA ASP A 16 -13.99 -23.91 4.44
C ASP A 16 -15.40 -23.58 4.92
N ALA A 17 -15.59 -22.51 5.69
CA ALA A 17 -16.90 -22.00 6.09
C ALA A 17 -17.69 -21.38 4.92
N HIS A 18 -16.98 -20.80 3.92
CA HIS A 18 -17.60 -20.05 2.83
C HIS A 18 -17.49 -20.75 1.47
N LYS A 19 -17.74 -22.05 1.43
CA LYS A 19 -17.65 -22.89 0.20
C LYS A 19 -18.62 -22.45 -0.88
N GLN A 20 -19.81 -21.97 -0.52
CA GLN A 20 -20.87 -21.56 -1.44
C GLN A 20 -20.88 -20.05 -1.75
N THR A 21 -20.14 -19.26 -0.99
CA THR A 21 -20.09 -17.80 -1.14
C THR A 21 -19.46 -17.41 -2.49
N PRO A 22 -20.00 -16.42 -3.23
CA PRO A 22 -19.36 -15.91 -4.45
C PRO A 22 -17.94 -15.41 -4.20
N ALA A 23 -17.07 -15.49 -5.21
CA ALA A 23 -15.65 -15.14 -5.06
C ALA A 23 -15.41 -13.67 -4.68
N GLY A 24 -16.25 -12.73 -5.15
CA GLY A 24 -16.11 -11.31 -4.82
C GLY A 24 -16.17 -11.01 -3.31
N PRO A 25 -17.23 -11.41 -2.60
CA PRO A 25 -17.30 -11.32 -1.13
C PRO A 25 -16.13 -12.02 -0.42
N VAL A 26 -15.73 -13.20 -0.87
CA VAL A 26 -14.58 -13.94 -0.30
C VAL A 26 -13.29 -13.11 -0.41
N ILE A 27 -13.03 -12.51 -1.57
CA ILE A 27 -11.88 -11.63 -1.76
C ILE A 27 -11.94 -10.41 -0.84
N LYS A 28 -13.12 -9.78 -0.73
CA LYS A 28 -13.31 -8.59 0.12
C LYS A 28 -13.03 -8.89 1.60
N ALA A 29 -13.40 -10.07 2.08
CA ALA A 29 -13.16 -10.48 3.47
C ALA A 29 -11.72 -10.92 3.71
N LEU A 30 -11.07 -11.61 2.77
CA LEU A 30 -9.69 -12.07 2.92
C LEU A 30 -8.67 -10.93 2.82
N ASN A 31 -8.90 -9.93 1.98
CA ASN A 31 -7.95 -8.85 1.73
C ASN A 31 -7.55 -8.05 2.99
N PRO A 32 -8.45 -7.65 3.89
CA PRO A 32 -8.08 -7.00 5.15
C PRO A 32 -7.21 -7.90 6.04
N LEU A 33 -7.56 -9.19 6.15
CA LEU A 33 -6.81 -10.17 6.94
C LEU A 33 -5.38 -10.32 6.42
N ILE A 34 -5.22 -10.49 5.10
CA ILE A 34 -3.93 -10.66 4.44
C ILE A 34 -3.08 -9.38 4.55
N ARG A 35 -3.69 -8.22 4.26
CA ARG A 35 -2.99 -6.92 4.37
C ARG A 35 -2.54 -6.63 5.79
N GLY A 36 -3.44 -6.78 6.76
CA GLY A 36 -3.14 -6.52 8.16
C GLY A 36 -1.97 -7.38 8.66
N TRP A 37 -1.99 -8.68 8.33
CA TRP A 37 -0.91 -9.58 8.68
C TRP A 37 0.42 -9.21 8.01
N ALA A 38 0.42 -8.96 6.70
CA ALA A 38 1.61 -8.61 5.96
C ALA A 38 2.16 -7.22 6.36
N GLN A 39 1.30 -6.23 6.64
CA GLN A 39 1.69 -4.92 7.15
C GLN A 39 2.31 -5.00 8.55
N TYR A 40 1.79 -5.85 9.43
CA TYR A 40 2.38 -6.08 10.75
C TYR A 40 3.81 -6.61 10.65
N TYR A 41 4.08 -7.51 9.69
CA TYR A 41 5.41 -8.11 9.50
C TYR A 41 6.31 -7.36 8.51
N ARG A 42 5.86 -6.26 7.90
CA ARG A 42 6.65 -5.50 6.90
C ARG A 42 7.95 -4.91 7.43
N HIS A 43 8.09 -4.80 8.75
CA HIS A 43 9.27 -4.19 9.40
C HIS A 43 10.43 -5.16 9.63
N VAL A 44 10.24 -6.44 9.38
CA VAL A 44 11.28 -7.47 9.52
C VAL A 44 11.66 -8.04 8.14
N SER A 45 12.79 -8.73 8.05
CA SER A 45 13.22 -9.41 6.81
C SER A 45 12.33 -10.61 6.49
N ALA A 46 11.06 -10.35 6.17
CA ALA A 46 10.02 -11.36 6.01
C ALA A 46 9.68 -11.67 4.54
N LYS A 47 10.40 -11.10 3.55
CA LYS A 47 10.01 -11.22 2.13
C LYS A 47 9.86 -12.67 1.66
N ALA A 48 10.81 -13.54 2.01
CA ALA A 48 10.73 -14.96 1.70
C ALA A 48 9.55 -15.66 2.41
N VAL A 49 9.25 -15.27 3.65
CA VAL A 49 8.10 -15.80 4.39
C VAL A 49 6.79 -15.30 3.79
N LEU A 50 6.70 -14.03 3.42
CA LEU A 50 5.53 -13.45 2.75
C LEU A 50 5.27 -14.15 1.41
N ALA A 51 6.30 -14.40 0.61
CA ALA A 51 6.20 -15.15 -0.65
C ALA A 51 5.69 -16.59 -0.42
N LYS A 52 6.23 -17.29 0.60
CA LYS A 52 5.77 -18.63 0.96
C LYS A 52 4.30 -18.64 1.41
N VAL A 53 3.89 -17.63 2.16
CA VAL A 53 2.47 -17.46 2.56
C VAL A 53 1.60 -17.21 1.33
N GLY A 54 2.01 -16.30 0.43
CA GLY A 54 1.30 -16.02 -0.82
C GLY A 54 1.13 -17.25 -1.70
N HIS A 55 2.18 -18.05 -1.85
CA HIS A 55 2.13 -19.32 -2.58
C HIS A 55 1.14 -20.31 -1.94
N THR A 56 1.21 -20.49 -0.62
CA THR A 56 0.27 -21.37 0.10
C THR A 56 -1.17 -20.90 -0.02
N GLN A 57 -1.41 -19.59 0.11
CA GLN A 57 -2.70 -18.95 -0.07
C GLN A 57 -3.26 -19.17 -1.48
N TRP A 58 -2.41 -19.05 -2.52
CA TRP A 58 -2.78 -19.34 -3.91
C TRP A 58 -3.32 -20.76 -4.05
N HIS A 59 -2.64 -21.75 -3.49
CA HIS A 59 -3.08 -23.15 -3.50
C HIS A 59 -4.38 -23.38 -2.73
N MET A 60 -4.61 -22.67 -1.64
CA MET A 60 -5.88 -22.76 -0.90
C MET A 60 -7.04 -22.23 -1.74
N LEU A 61 -6.87 -21.08 -2.40
CA LEU A 61 -7.86 -20.49 -3.30
C LEU A 61 -8.12 -21.37 -4.53
N TRP A 62 -7.07 -22.00 -5.08
CA TRP A 62 -7.20 -22.95 -6.16
C TRP A 62 -8.06 -24.15 -5.78
N ARG A 63 -7.80 -24.76 -4.62
CA ARG A 63 -8.61 -25.89 -4.11
C ARG A 63 -10.04 -25.46 -3.85
N TRP A 64 -10.26 -24.27 -3.28
CA TRP A 64 -11.58 -23.71 -3.05
C TRP A 64 -12.34 -23.52 -4.38
N ALA A 65 -11.73 -22.98 -5.40
CA ALA A 65 -12.32 -22.78 -6.72
C ALA A 65 -12.65 -24.12 -7.42
N LYS A 66 -11.72 -25.09 -7.37
CA LYS A 66 -11.96 -26.43 -7.92
C LYS A 66 -13.11 -27.16 -7.23
N ARG A 67 -13.21 -27.08 -5.91
CA ARG A 67 -14.29 -27.71 -5.13
C ARG A 67 -15.66 -27.18 -5.52
N ARG A 68 -15.76 -25.92 -5.92
CA ARG A 68 -17.02 -25.31 -6.39
C ARG A 68 -17.47 -25.83 -7.76
N HIS A 69 -16.56 -26.31 -8.55
CA HIS A 69 -16.81 -26.73 -9.93
C HIS A 69 -16.18 -28.11 -10.22
N PRO A 70 -16.66 -29.15 -9.53
CA PRO A 70 -16.03 -30.48 -9.62
C PRO A 70 -16.06 -31.06 -11.05
N LYS A 71 -17.10 -30.72 -11.83
CA LYS A 71 -17.29 -31.20 -13.22
C LYS A 71 -16.58 -30.35 -14.28
N LYS A 72 -15.91 -29.23 -13.89
CA LYS A 72 -15.22 -28.34 -14.83
C LYS A 72 -13.72 -28.64 -14.90
N SER A 73 -13.14 -28.46 -16.10
CA SER A 73 -11.71 -28.63 -16.32
C SER A 73 -10.87 -27.59 -15.52
N CYS A 74 -9.61 -27.92 -15.29
CA CYS A 74 -8.67 -26.96 -14.66
C CYS A 74 -8.51 -25.68 -15.48
N ALA A 75 -8.51 -25.80 -16.83
CA ALA A 75 -8.43 -24.66 -17.73
C ALA A 75 -9.63 -23.72 -17.56
N TRP A 76 -10.84 -24.25 -17.44
CA TRP A 76 -12.03 -23.46 -17.20
C TRP A 76 -11.98 -22.74 -15.83
N VAL A 77 -11.58 -23.43 -14.76
CA VAL A 77 -11.45 -22.84 -13.42
C VAL A 77 -10.41 -21.73 -13.44
N LYS A 78 -9.29 -21.92 -14.12
CA LYS A 78 -8.25 -20.92 -14.31
C LYS A 78 -8.79 -19.69 -15.04
N ALA A 79 -9.43 -19.85 -16.17
CA ALA A 79 -10.02 -18.77 -16.95
C ALA A 79 -11.09 -17.98 -16.15
N ARG A 80 -11.86 -18.67 -15.29
CA ARG A 80 -12.95 -18.08 -14.51
C ARG A 80 -12.47 -17.25 -13.31
N TYR A 81 -11.41 -17.71 -12.61
CA TYR A 81 -10.99 -17.16 -11.31
C TYR A 81 -9.61 -16.52 -11.31
N TYR A 82 -8.83 -16.66 -12.37
CA TYR A 82 -7.47 -16.14 -12.42
C TYR A 82 -7.26 -15.24 -13.63
N ARG A 83 -6.57 -14.13 -13.40
CA ARG A 83 -6.11 -13.22 -14.45
C ARG A 83 -4.59 -13.29 -14.55
N ASP A 84 -4.09 -13.27 -15.77
CA ASP A 84 -2.65 -13.16 -16.04
C ASP A 84 -2.22 -11.70 -15.95
N LYS A 85 -1.25 -11.43 -15.08
CA LYS A 85 -0.56 -10.13 -14.91
C LYS A 85 0.95 -10.34 -14.79
N GLY A 86 1.51 -11.31 -15.55
CA GLY A 86 2.84 -11.85 -15.31
C GLY A 86 2.86 -12.84 -14.12
N TYR A 87 1.72 -13.05 -13.48
CA TYR A 87 1.43 -14.09 -12.50
C TYR A 87 -0.09 -14.32 -12.43
N TRP A 88 -0.49 -15.52 -12.00
CA TRP A 88 -1.91 -15.87 -11.91
C TRP A 88 -2.55 -15.30 -10.64
N ALA A 89 -3.22 -14.16 -10.80
CA ALA A 89 -3.91 -13.48 -9.71
C ALA A 89 -5.36 -13.98 -9.56
N PHE A 90 -5.73 -14.42 -8.36
CA PHE A 90 -7.11 -14.79 -8.07
C PHE A 90 -8.01 -13.54 -8.05
N SER A 91 -9.03 -13.51 -8.89
CA SER A 91 -9.85 -12.32 -9.12
C SER A 91 -11.32 -12.66 -9.37
N ALA A 92 -12.20 -11.70 -9.07
CA ALA A 92 -13.61 -11.76 -9.41
C ALA A 92 -14.10 -10.33 -9.76
N GLY A 93 -14.42 -10.10 -11.04
CA GLY A 93 -14.73 -8.77 -11.54
C GLY A 93 -13.54 -7.82 -11.32
N LYS A 94 -13.77 -6.70 -10.64
CA LYS A 94 -12.70 -5.73 -10.30
C LYS A 94 -11.93 -6.10 -9.03
N ALA A 95 -12.41 -7.08 -8.23
CA ALA A 95 -11.78 -7.48 -7.00
C ALA A 95 -10.66 -8.51 -7.27
N GLU A 96 -9.54 -8.37 -6.56
CA GLU A 96 -8.36 -9.23 -6.65
C GLU A 96 -7.81 -9.52 -5.26
N VAL A 97 -7.34 -10.76 -5.02
CA VAL A 97 -6.71 -11.12 -3.76
C VAL A 97 -5.31 -10.51 -3.69
N VAL A 98 -5.04 -9.88 -2.56
CA VAL A 98 -3.73 -9.26 -2.29
C VAL A 98 -2.64 -10.31 -2.18
N LYS A 99 -1.52 -10.07 -2.85
CA LYS A 99 -0.28 -10.82 -2.69
C LYS A 99 0.46 -10.31 -1.44
N PRO A 100 0.70 -11.14 -0.41
CA PRO A 100 1.42 -10.67 0.79
C PRO A 100 2.79 -10.08 0.49
N GLU A 101 3.54 -10.68 -0.45
CA GLU A 101 4.86 -10.22 -0.87
C GLU A 101 4.87 -8.93 -1.69
N SER A 102 3.72 -8.47 -2.19
CA SER A 102 3.60 -7.17 -2.87
C SER A 102 3.63 -6.00 -1.91
N ILE A 103 3.42 -6.25 -0.60
CA ILE A 103 3.49 -5.21 0.42
C ILE A 103 4.95 -4.82 0.64
N PRO A 104 5.29 -3.54 0.45
CA PRO A 104 6.66 -3.08 0.58
C PRO A 104 7.18 -3.23 2.00
N LEU A 105 8.40 -3.74 2.13
CA LEU A 105 9.09 -3.86 3.41
C LEU A 105 9.62 -2.49 3.83
N THR A 106 9.29 -2.08 5.05
CA THR A 106 9.78 -0.84 5.65
C THR A 106 10.68 -1.19 6.84
N ARG A 107 11.98 -0.97 6.71
CA ARG A 107 12.92 -1.22 7.79
C ARG A 107 12.93 -0.06 8.77
N PHE A 108 12.88 -0.36 10.07
CA PHE A 108 13.13 0.65 11.09
C PHE A 108 14.57 1.16 10.98
N THR A 109 14.72 2.47 11.03
CA THR A 109 16.03 3.09 11.16
C THR A 109 16.50 2.93 12.60
N LYS A 110 17.64 2.28 12.81
CA LYS A 110 18.22 2.15 14.15
C LYS A 110 18.53 3.52 14.75
N VAL A 111 18.33 3.68 16.03
CA VAL A 111 18.83 4.84 16.79
C VAL A 111 20.33 4.65 16.99
N THR A 112 21.11 5.69 16.77
CA THR A 112 22.55 5.66 16.95
C THR A 112 22.86 5.79 18.44
N GLY A 113 23.64 4.84 18.97
CA GLY A 113 24.06 4.86 20.38
C GLY A 113 22.87 4.83 21.36
N LYS A 114 23.01 5.59 22.43
CA LYS A 114 22.01 5.74 23.50
C LYS A 114 21.19 7.04 23.36
N ASN A 115 21.01 7.53 22.12
CA ASN A 115 20.33 8.81 21.88
C ASN A 115 18.88 8.76 22.35
N SER A 116 18.55 9.56 23.35
CA SER A 116 17.17 9.68 23.86
C SER A 116 16.36 10.71 23.05
N PRO A 117 15.07 10.43 22.73
CA PRO A 117 14.20 11.42 22.10
C PRO A 117 13.84 12.60 23.03
N TYR A 118 14.09 12.44 24.33
CA TYR A 118 13.82 13.47 25.35
C TYR A 118 15.04 14.39 25.62
N ASP A 119 16.18 14.13 24.96
CA ASP A 119 17.37 14.98 25.09
C ASP A 119 17.24 16.22 24.18
N PRO A 120 17.18 17.44 24.74
CA PRO A 120 17.07 18.66 23.96
C PRO A 120 18.24 18.91 22.99
N ALA A 121 19.46 18.45 23.35
CA ALA A 121 20.64 18.57 22.50
C ALA A 121 20.54 17.75 21.20
N LEU A 122 19.69 16.72 21.18
CA LEU A 122 19.52 15.82 20.06
C LEU A 122 18.33 16.17 19.15
N ARG A 123 17.74 17.35 19.30
CA ARG A 123 16.58 17.79 18.48
C ARG A 123 16.88 17.73 16.98
N GLN A 124 18.06 18.18 16.56
CA GLN A 124 18.47 18.16 15.17
C GLN A 124 18.62 16.72 14.65
N TYR A 125 19.27 15.85 15.41
CA TYR A 125 19.40 14.41 15.07
C TYR A 125 18.02 13.75 14.86
N TRP A 126 17.06 14.01 15.74
CA TRP A 126 15.72 13.44 15.64
C TRP A 126 14.94 14.01 14.46
N HIS A 127 15.11 15.31 14.17
CA HIS A 127 14.51 15.95 13.01
C HIS A 127 15.04 15.33 11.70
N GLU A 128 16.35 15.24 11.52
CA GLU A 128 16.98 14.62 10.35
C GLU A 128 16.64 13.14 10.20
N ARG A 129 16.57 12.41 11.33
CA ARG A 129 16.13 11.02 11.35
C ARG A 129 14.71 10.87 10.82
N LYS A 130 13.78 11.72 11.25
CA LYS A 130 12.39 11.76 10.78
C LYS A 130 12.33 12.07 9.27
N GLN A 131 13.09 13.04 8.81
CA GLN A 131 13.18 13.38 7.38
C GLN A 131 13.68 12.20 6.55
N ARG A 132 14.76 11.52 6.99
CA ARG A 132 15.28 10.32 6.32
C ARG A 132 14.26 9.17 6.29
N GLN A 133 13.43 9.02 7.31
CA GLN A 133 12.38 8.01 7.32
C GLN A 133 11.29 8.34 6.31
N VAL A 134 10.80 9.57 6.27
CA VAL A 134 9.81 10.03 5.27
C VAL A 134 10.36 9.85 3.85
N ALA A 135 11.62 10.23 3.61
CA ALA A 135 12.25 10.07 2.30
C ALA A 135 12.33 8.61 1.83
N ARG A 136 12.58 7.67 2.74
CA ARG A 136 12.61 6.23 2.43
C ARG A 136 11.23 5.64 2.11
N GLU A 137 10.16 6.22 2.67
CA GLU A 137 8.79 5.81 2.41
C GLU A 137 8.25 6.37 1.08
N THR A 138 9.00 7.29 0.46
CA THR A 138 8.64 7.96 -0.78
C THR A 138 9.26 7.22 -1.97
N TYR A 139 8.48 6.42 -2.67
CA TYR A 139 8.96 5.46 -3.67
C TYR A 139 9.36 6.04 -5.03
N ALA A 140 8.88 7.21 -5.40
CA ALA A 140 9.18 7.80 -6.71
C ALA A 140 10.30 8.84 -6.59
N LYS A 141 11.30 8.77 -7.49
CA LYS A 141 12.40 9.73 -7.56
C LYS A 141 11.92 11.19 -7.57
N GLN A 142 10.88 11.47 -8.33
CA GLN A 142 10.24 12.79 -8.41
C GLN A 142 9.69 13.25 -7.05
N ARG A 143 9.00 12.38 -6.32
CA ARG A 143 8.49 12.67 -4.97
C ARG A 143 9.62 12.98 -3.99
N LEU A 144 10.71 12.23 -4.05
CA LEU A 144 11.87 12.47 -3.19
C LEU A 144 12.49 13.84 -3.46
N MET A 145 12.64 14.22 -4.73
CA MET A 145 13.14 15.55 -5.13
C MET A 145 12.23 16.66 -4.63
N LEU A 146 10.91 16.51 -4.74
CA LEU A 146 9.93 17.45 -4.21
C LEU A 146 9.99 17.55 -2.68
N HIS A 147 10.16 16.43 -1.99
CA HIS A 147 10.36 16.43 -0.53
C HIS A 147 11.58 17.23 -0.12
N GLN A 148 12.70 17.04 -0.79
CA GLN A 148 13.95 17.77 -0.54
C GLN A 148 13.76 19.27 -0.82
N ARG A 149 13.19 19.62 -1.97
CA ARG A 149 12.90 21.01 -2.37
C ARG A 149 11.97 21.72 -1.41
N GLN A 150 11.00 21.03 -0.82
CA GLN A 150 10.04 21.58 0.13
C GLN A 150 10.48 21.51 1.60
N GLY A 151 11.69 21.03 1.89
CA GLY A 151 12.18 20.84 3.26
C GLY A 151 11.31 19.88 4.07
N TYR A 152 10.77 18.83 3.42
CA TYR A 152 9.90 17.81 4.02
C TYR A 152 8.61 18.35 4.64
N ARG A 153 8.10 19.46 4.08
CA ARG A 153 6.88 20.15 4.54
C ARG A 153 5.85 20.21 3.44
N CYS A 154 4.59 20.23 3.84
CA CYS A 154 3.48 20.49 2.92
C CYS A 154 3.64 21.86 2.27
N ALA A 155 3.51 21.95 0.93
CA ALA A 155 3.64 23.20 0.22
C ALA A 155 2.56 24.25 0.56
N LEU A 156 1.40 23.80 1.06
CA LEU A 156 0.27 24.68 1.38
C LEU A 156 0.25 25.14 2.83
N CYS A 157 0.31 24.22 3.81
CA CYS A 157 0.21 24.58 5.24
C CYS A 157 1.56 24.68 5.95
N ARG A 158 2.67 24.31 5.29
CA ARG A 158 4.04 24.32 5.84
C ARG A 158 4.28 23.39 7.03
N ILE A 159 3.30 22.60 7.44
CA ILE A 159 3.45 21.59 8.48
C ILE A 159 4.32 20.44 7.93
N PRO A 160 5.29 19.91 8.73
CA PRO A 160 6.11 18.77 8.33
C PRO A 160 5.27 17.52 8.11
N PHE A 161 5.63 16.71 7.10
CA PHE A 161 5.03 15.39 6.91
C PHE A 161 5.47 14.41 8.00
N GLY A 162 4.52 13.63 8.51
CA GLY A 162 4.77 12.56 9.47
C GLY A 162 5.22 11.26 8.82
N PRO A 163 5.92 10.36 9.57
CA PRO A 163 6.20 9.01 9.12
C PRO A 163 4.90 8.23 8.87
N GLY A 164 4.80 7.56 7.71
CA GLY A 164 3.61 6.79 7.34
C GLY A 164 2.38 7.63 6.94
N GLU A 165 2.50 8.94 6.93
CA GLU A 165 1.43 9.83 6.51
C GLU A 165 1.20 9.72 4.99
N ARG A 166 -0.06 9.72 4.59
CA ARG A 166 -0.42 9.78 3.17
C ARG A 166 -0.09 11.17 2.63
N ILE A 167 0.70 11.20 1.55
CA ILE A 167 1.11 12.43 0.89
C ILE A 167 0.61 12.37 -0.53
N GLU A 168 0.01 13.45 -1.01
CA GLU A 168 -0.50 13.56 -2.37
C GLU A 168 0.35 14.54 -3.18
N MET A 169 0.50 14.24 -4.47
CA MET A 169 1.13 15.14 -5.43
C MET A 169 0.03 15.99 -6.06
N ASP A 170 0.21 17.29 -6.03
CA ASP A 170 -0.72 18.30 -6.51
C ASP A 170 -0.06 19.11 -7.62
N HIS A 171 -0.81 19.41 -8.69
CA HIS A 171 -0.36 20.29 -9.76
C HIS A 171 -0.65 21.75 -9.43
N ILE A 172 0.35 22.61 -9.56
CA ILE A 172 0.20 24.05 -9.36
C ILE A 172 -0.78 24.61 -10.41
N ILE A 173 -0.55 24.28 -11.67
CA ILE A 173 -1.49 24.49 -12.78
C ILE A 173 -2.13 23.14 -13.08
N PRO A 174 -3.44 22.98 -12.98
CA PRO A 174 -4.11 21.72 -13.28
C PRO A 174 -3.84 21.25 -14.71
N THR A 175 -3.70 19.94 -14.92
CA THR A 175 -3.46 19.35 -16.27
C THR A 175 -4.52 19.71 -17.28
N ARG A 176 -5.78 19.83 -16.87
CA ARG A 176 -6.90 20.32 -17.70
C ARG A 176 -6.73 21.77 -18.20
N HIS A 177 -5.83 22.55 -17.60
CA HIS A 177 -5.50 23.93 -17.96
C HIS A 177 -4.08 24.05 -18.52
N GLY A 178 -3.54 22.95 -19.07
CA GLY A 178 -2.22 22.92 -19.72
C GLY A 178 -1.06 22.72 -18.74
N GLY A 179 -1.31 22.37 -17.49
CA GLY A 179 -0.25 22.04 -16.54
C GLY A 179 0.47 20.75 -16.90
N THR A 180 1.80 20.72 -16.76
CA THR A 180 2.67 19.58 -17.00
C THR A 180 2.92 18.78 -15.71
N ASP A 181 3.43 17.53 -15.84
CA ASP A 181 3.86 16.70 -14.73
C ASP A 181 5.29 17.01 -14.23
N ASP A 182 5.85 18.14 -14.66
CA ASP A 182 7.20 18.55 -14.30
C ASP A 182 7.32 18.94 -12.82
N LEU A 183 8.56 18.85 -12.30
CA LEU A 183 8.87 19.20 -10.91
C LEU A 183 8.48 20.64 -10.55
N ASP A 184 8.50 21.55 -11.52
CA ASP A 184 8.17 22.96 -11.30
C ASP A 184 6.66 23.20 -11.21
N ASN A 185 5.87 22.34 -11.84
CA ASN A 185 4.41 22.39 -11.78
C ASN A 185 3.81 21.43 -10.73
N THR A 186 4.63 20.64 -10.04
CA THR A 186 4.16 19.66 -9.05
C THR A 186 4.64 20.02 -7.65
N ARG A 187 3.86 19.66 -6.64
CA ARG A 187 4.17 19.84 -5.23
C ARG A 187 3.57 18.74 -4.37
N LEU A 188 4.12 18.53 -3.19
CA LEU A 188 3.62 17.57 -2.21
C LEU A 188 2.76 18.28 -1.16
N VAL A 189 1.60 17.70 -0.90
CA VAL A 189 0.61 18.27 0.02
C VAL A 189 -0.05 17.16 0.86
N HIS A 190 -0.59 17.55 2.03
CA HIS A 190 -1.48 16.65 2.77
C HIS A 190 -2.79 16.43 1.99
N PRO A 191 -3.44 15.28 2.09
CA PRO A 191 -4.72 15.01 1.42
C PRO A 191 -5.81 16.03 1.79
N TRP A 192 -5.76 16.55 3.01
CA TRP A 192 -6.68 17.57 3.48
C TRP A 192 -6.44 18.91 2.80
N CYS A 193 -5.19 19.35 2.74
CA CYS A 193 -4.81 20.59 2.07
C CYS A 193 -5.14 20.55 0.59
N HIS A 194 -4.94 19.38 -0.06
CA HIS A 194 -5.28 19.13 -1.46
C HIS A 194 -6.78 19.31 -1.71
N ARG A 195 -7.63 18.67 -0.88
CA ARG A 195 -9.09 18.83 -0.98
C ARG A 195 -9.56 20.27 -0.77
N GLN A 196 -9.03 20.96 0.24
CA GLN A 196 -9.39 22.37 0.49
C GLN A 196 -9.02 23.28 -0.69
N ARG A 197 -7.86 23.05 -1.30
CA ARG A 197 -7.47 23.82 -2.48
C ARG A 197 -8.47 23.61 -3.61
N HIS A 198 -8.80 22.36 -3.95
CA HIS A 198 -9.77 22.08 -5.02
C HIS A 198 -11.14 22.67 -4.78
N GLN A 199 -11.59 22.81 -3.54
CA GLN A 199 -12.82 23.53 -3.22
C GLN A 199 -12.71 25.04 -3.50
N LYS A 200 -11.54 25.65 -3.30
CA LYS A 200 -11.28 27.06 -3.62
C LYS A 200 -11.06 27.28 -5.13
N ASP A 201 -10.32 26.39 -5.77
CA ASP A 201 -10.04 26.49 -7.21
C ASP A 201 -11.28 26.26 -8.09
N GLY A 202 -12.29 25.57 -7.60
CA GLY A 202 -13.61 25.47 -8.26
C GLY A 202 -14.30 26.84 -8.45
N ARG A 203 -13.84 27.89 -7.74
CA ARG A 203 -14.25 29.29 -7.95
C ARG A 203 -13.32 30.06 -8.90
N GLN A 204 -12.04 29.71 -8.96
CA GLN A 204 -11.03 30.35 -9.79
C GLN A 204 -10.95 29.77 -11.22
N TRP A 205 -11.33 28.49 -11.38
CA TRP A 205 -11.29 27.77 -12.63
C TRP A 205 -12.67 27.17 -12.91
N PRO A 206 -13.64 27.96 -13.44
CA PRO A 206 -14.96 27.43 -13.77
C PRO A 206 -14.83 26.23 -14.73
N ARG A 207 -15.71 25.26 -14.57
CA ARG A 207 -15.79 24.11 -15.48
C ARG A 207 -16.14 24.66 -16.88
N ALA A 208 -15.30 24.30 -17.87
CA ALA A 208 -15.62 24.51 -19.27
C ALA A 208 -16.85 23.67 -19.66
#